data_560c2c94b6f380131a899738f7720a79
#
_entry.id   560c2c94b6f380131a899738f7720a79
#
_cell.length_a   1.000
_cell.length_b   1.000
_cell.length_c   1.000
_cell.angle_alpha   90.00
_cell.angle_beta   90.00
_cell.angle_gamma   90.00
#
_symmetry.space_group_name_H-M   'P 1'
#
loop_
_entity.id
_entity.type
_entity.pdbx_description
1 polymer ?
#
loop_
_entity_poly.entity_id
_entity_poly.type
_entity_poly.pdbx_seq_one_letter_code
_entity_poly.pdbx_strand_id
1 'polypeptide(L)'
;MVEFLELRGVEGATVLEIGGGVGEIQIELLKRGAARCVNLELSPAYDEEAKRLLREAALEDRAERRLHDIAAEPDGVEPADIVVLHRVVCCYPDYERLLGAAAQRARHLLVFSYPPRNVVSRLFVGAANLAFRLLRREYRSFAHPPSAMLGLLGERGLRRTFSYHTPVWRVAGLER
;
A
#
# COMPACT_ATOMS: atom_id res chain seq x y z
N MET A 1 5.28 -3.27 10.14
CA MET A 1 5.22 -2.12 9.21
C MET A 1 5.13 -0.82 9.98
N VAL A 2 4.10 -0.60 10.78
CA VAL A 2 3.90 0.65 11.54
C VAL A 2 5.07 0.96 12.48
N GLU A 3 5.54 0.00 13.28
CA GLU A 3 6.72 0.15 14.14
C GLU A 3 7.98 0.59 13.38
N PHE A 4 8.20 0.04 12.18
CA PHE A 4 9.30 0.45 11.32
C PHE A 4 9.16 1.91 10.89
N LEU A 5 7.96 2.33 10.50
CA LEU A 5 7.67 3.72 10.11
C LEU A 5 7.87 4.68 11.29
N GLU A 6 7.42 4.30 12.47
CA GLU A 6 7.60 5.08 13.70
C GLU A 6 9.09 5.31 14.02
N LEU A 7 9.93 4.27 13.92
CA LEU A 7 11.38 4.36 14.10
C LEU A 7 12.07 5.23 13.03
N ARG A 8 11.42 5.51 11.90
CA ARG A 8 11.95 6.30 10.78
C ARG A 8 11.40 7.72 10.71
N GLY A 9 10.60 8.15 11.69
CA GLY A 9 10.14 9.52 11.80
C GLY A 9 8.77 9.76 11.20
N VAL A 10 7.74 9.13 11.76
CA VAL A 10 6.33 9.40 11.41
C VAL A 10 5.86 10.75 11.91
N GLU A 11 6.43 11.24 13.04
CA GLU A 11 5.99 12.50 13.63
C GLU A 11 6.16 13.68 12.66
N GLY A 12 5.09 14.43 12.45
CA GLY A 12 5.05 15.56 11.52
C GLY A 12 5.06 15.18 10.03
N ALA A 13 5.21 13.91 9.68
CA ALA A 13 5.27 13.47 8.29
C ALA A 13 3.91 13.48 7.59
N THR A 14 3.95 13.76 6.29
CA THR A 14 2.81 13.51 5.38
C THR A 14 2.83 12.06 4.89
N VAL A 15 1.67 11.42 4.88
CA VAL A 15 1.52 10.01 4.48
C VAL A 15 0.58 9.88 3.30
N LEU A 16 0.98 9.09 2.29
CA LEU A 16 0.12 8.63 1.22
C LEU A 16 -0.08 7.12 1.39
N GLU A 17 -1.29 6.70 1.72
CA GLU A 17 -1.67 5.30 1.76
C GLU A 17 -2.41 4.94 0.47
N ILE A 18 -1.89 3.95 -0.27
CA ILE A 18 -2.47 3.48 -1.53
C ILE A 18 -3.18 2.14 -1.26
N GLY A 19 -4.48 2.07 -1.58
CA GLY A 19 -5.33 0.91 -1.35
C GLY A 19 -5.55 0.65 0.15
N GLY A 20 -5.78 1.69 0.93
CA GLY A 20 -5.83 1.59 2.39
C GLY A 20 -7.11 0.95 2.95
N GLY A 21 -8.05 0.52 2.09
CA GLY A 21 -9.29 -0.10 2.57
C GLY A 21 -10.05 0.82 3.52
N VAL A 22 -10.28 0.37 4.73
CA VAL A 22 -10.93 1.17 5.79
C VAL A 22 -9.99 2.16 6.49
N GLY A 23 -8.68 2.16 6.17
CA GLY A 23 -7.71 3.13 6.69
C GLY A 23 -7.10 2.76 8.05
N GLU A 24 -6.99 1.48 8.39
CA GLU A 24 -6.40 1.06 9.68
C GLU A 24 -4.96 1.56 9.86
N ILE A 25 -4.12 1.49 8.82
CA ILE A 25 -2.73 1.97 8.88
C ILE A 25 -2.71 3.50 8.93
N GLN A 26 -3.52 4.17 8.14
CA GLN A 26 -3.69 5.63 8.18
C GLN A 26 -3.99 6.13 9.59
N ILE A 27 -5.01 5.54 10.24
CA ILE A 27 -5.42 5.89 11.60
C ILE A 27 -4.26 5.67 12.59
N GLU A 28 -3.57 4.55 12.46
CA GLU A 28 -2.47 4.20 13.35
C GLU A 28 -1.28 5.16 13.20
N LEU A 29 -0.95 5.58 11.96
CA LEU A 29 0.12 6.55 11.72
C LEU A 29 -0.27 7.96 12.19
N LEU A 30 -1.52 8.36 12.02
CA LEU A 30 -2.02 9.64 12.53
C LEU A 30 -2.00 9.71 14.06
N LYS A 31 -2.32 8.59 14.75
CA LYS A 31 -2.17 8.48 16.22
C LYS A 31 -0.73 8.59 16.69
N ARG A 32 0.22 8.16 15.86
CA ARG A 32 1.69 8.26 16.11
C ARG A 32 2.30 9.58 15.63
N GLY A 33 1.49 10.59 15.36
CA GLY A 33 1.96 11.94 15.10
C GLY A 33 2.17 12.30 13.63
N ALA A 34 1.79 11.46 12.65
CA ALA A 34 1.77 11.90 11.25
C ALA A 34 0.93 13.17 11.12
N ALA A 35 1.39 14.18 10.39
CA ALA A 35 0.69 15.45 10.27
C ALA A 35 -0.62 15.32 9.50
N ARG A 36 -0.58 14.60 8.40
CA ARG A 36 -1.74 14.37 7.52
C ARG A 36 -1.58 13.05 6.77
N CYS A 37 -2.69 12.41 6.46
CA CYS A 37 -2.72 11.24 5.58
C CYS A 37 -3.73 11.40 4.44
N VAL A 38 -3.31 11.03 3.22
CA VAL A 38 -4.19 10.85 2.06
C VAL A 38 -4.31 9.36 1.79
N ASN A 39 -5.54 8.83 1.75
CA ASN A 39 -5.84 7.44 1.43
C ASN A 39 -6.47 7.37 0.04
N LEU A 40 -5.82 6.69 -0.89
CA LEU A 40 -6.34 6.39 -2.21
C LEU A 40 -6.92 4.97 -2.20
N GLU A 41 -8.16 4.84 -2.63
CA GLU A 41 -8.84 3.54 -2.67
C GLU A 41 -9.63 3.42 -3.98
N LEU A 42 -9.80 2.20 -4.50
CA LEU A 42 -10.56 1.94 -5.72
C LEU A 42 -12.00 1.50 -5.43
N SER A 43 -12.24 0.96 -4.25
CA SER A 43 -13.56 0.45 -3.86
C SER A 43 -14.31 1.44 -2.99
N PRO A 44 -15.49 1.94 -3.42
CA PRO A 44 -16.35 2.76 -2.57
C PRO A 44 -16.97 1.97 -1.42
N ALA A 45 -16.91 0.64 -1.44
CA ALA A 45 -17.49 -0.21 -0.40
C ALA A 45 -16.89 0.01 1.00
N TYR A 46 -15.70 0.59 1.08
CA TYR A 46 -15.03 0.90 2.36
C TYR A 46 -15.35 2.28 2.91
N ASP A 47 -16.04 3.16 2.17
CA ASP A 47 -16.14 4.59 2.49
C ASP A 47 -16.86 4.85 3.81
N GLU A 48 -17.99 4.23 4.03
CA GLU A 48 -18.79 4.47 5.25
C GLU A 48 -18.06 3.97 6.50
N GLU A 49 -17.41 2.82 6.40
CA GLU A 49 -16.65 2.26 7.52
C GLU A 49 -15.39 3.08 7.79
N ALA A 50 -14.69 3.53 6.74
CA ALA A 50 -13.52 4.40 6.88
C ALA A 50 -13.88 5.74 7.57
N LYS A 51 -14.98 6.37 7.17
CA LYS A 51 -15.49 7.60 7.80
C LYS A 51 -15.87 7.36 9.26
N ARG A 52 -16.52 6.23 9.56
CA ARG A 52 -16.89 5.85 10.93
C ARG A 52 -15.66 5.74 11.83
N LEU A 53 -14.64 4.99 11.37
CA LEU A 53 -13.39 4.79 12.12
C LEU A 53 -12.62 6.09 12.34
N LEU A 54 -12.57 6.98 11.34
CA LEU A 54 -11.93 8.28 11.48
C LEU A 54 -12.64 9.17 12.52
N ARG A 55 -13.99 9.20 12.51
CA ARG A 55 -14.79 9.92 13.52
C ARG A 55 -14.54 9.38 14.93
N GLU A 56 -14.58 8.06 15.10
CA GLU A 56 -14.32 7.41 16.39
C GLU A 56 -12.92 7.70 16.92
N ALA A 57 -11.95 7.91 16.01
CA ALA A 57 -10.58 8.27 16.37
C ALA A 57 -10.37 9.80 16.51
N ALA A 58 -11.34 10.63 16.18
CA ALA A 58 -11.24 12.09 16.10
C ALA A 58 -10.08 12.58 15.21
N LEU A 59 -9.95 11.98 14.02
CA LEU A 59 -8.85 12.22 13.07
C LEU A 59 -9.31 12.73 11.69
N GLU A 60 -10.58 13.12 11.55
CA GLU A 60 -11.20 13.50 10.27
C GLU A 60 -10.47 14.69 9.63
N ASP A 61 -10.09 15.68 10.41
CA ASP A 61 -9.42 16.89 9.93
C ASP A 61 -7.99 16.64 9.38
N ARG A 62 -7.41 15.50 9.71
CA ARG A 62 -6.04 15.11 9.33
C ARG A 62 -6.01 14.02 8.28
N ALA A 63 -7.17 13.49 7.88
CA ALA A 63 -7.32 12.40 6.94
C ALA A 63 -8.11 12.85 5.72
N GLU A 64 -7.61 12.56 4.54
CA GLU A 64 -8.32 12.74 3.29
C GLU A 64 -8.46 11.40 2.59
N ARG A 65 -9.63 11.09 2.06
CA ARG A 65 -9.88 9.89 1.28
C ARG A 65 -10.33 10.24 -0.13
N ARG A 66 -9.78 9.57 -1.12
CA ARG A 66 -10.11 9.75 -2.53
C ARG A 66 -10.34 8.39 -3.20
N LEU A 67 -11.39 8.29 -4.01
CA LEU A 67 -11.54 7.21 -4.99
C LEU A 67 -10.67 7.55 -6.19
N HIS A 68 -9.48 6.93 -6.27
CA HIS A 68 -8.48 7.31 -7.27
C HIS A 68 -7.53 6.16 -7.58
N ASP A 69 -7.31 5.90 -8.88
CA ASP A 69 -6.30 4.96 -9.37
C ASP A 69 -5.00 5.69 -9.71
N ILE A 70 -4.07 5.69 -8.79
CA ILE A 70 -2.76 6.33 -8.97
C ILE A 70 -1.92 5.72 -10.10
N ALA A 71 -2.15 4.46 -10.45
CA ALA A 71 -1.44 3.81 -11.55
C ALA A 71 -1.99 4.24 -12.93
N ALA A 72 -3.26 4.63 -12.99
CA ALA A 72 -3.88 5.18 -14.20
C ALA A 72 -3.65 6.69 -14.31
N GLU A 73 -3.77 7.43 -13.21
CA GLU A 73 -3.71 8.89 -13.15
C GLU A 73 -2.73 9.36 -12.05
N PRO A 74 -1.42 9.20 -12.27
CA PRO A 74 -0.43 9.53 -11.23
C PRO A 74 -0.37 11.03 -10.91
N ASP A 75 -0.61 11.91 -11.86
CA ASP A 75 -0.37 13.35 -11.72
C ASP A 75 -1.35 14.09 -10.79
N GLY A 76 -2.48 13.48 -10.49
CA GLY A 76 -3.48 14.03 -9.56
C GLY A 76 -3.16 13.90 -8.07
N VAL A 77 -1.99 13.35 -7.71
CA VAL A 77 -1.63 13.01 -6.33
C VAL A 77 -0.33 13.73 -5.92
N GLU A 78 -0.39 14.48 -4.83
CA GLU A 78 0.79 15.17 -4.29
C GLU A 78 1.79 14.19 -3.68
N PRO A 79 3.11 14.47 -3.80
CA PRO A 79 4.14 13.71 -3.11
C PRO A 79 4.00 13.80 -1.58
N ALA A 80 4.25 12.68 -0.90
CA ALA A 80 4.25 12.58 0.56
C ALA A 80 5.61 12.10 1.09
N ASP A 81 5.90 12.39 2.34
CA ASP A 81 7.15 11.96 2.99
C ASP A 81 7.22 10.44 3.08
N ILE A 82 6.08 9.81 3.34
CA ILE A 82 5.92 8.36 3.46
C ILE A 82 4.83 7.86 2.52
N VAL A 83 5.14 6.83 1.72
CA VAL A 83 4.15 6.12 0.90
C VAL A 83 4.00 4.69 1.40
N VAL A 84 2.76 4.25 1.60
CA VAL A 84 2.42 2.92 2.13
C VAL A 84 1.49 2.17 1.18
N LEU A 85 1.83 0.89 0.87
CA LEU A 85 0.98 -0.04 0.14
C LEU A 85 0.85 -1.35 0.94
N HIS A 86 -0.20 -1.50 1.74
CA HIS A 86 -0.40 -2.70 2.54
C HIS A 86 -1.41 -3.66 1.90
N ARG A 87 -0.95 -4.83 1.45
CA ARG A 87 -1.75 -5.87 0.79
C ARG A 87 -2.44 -5.43 -0.51
N VAL A 88 -1.83 -4.50 -1.23
CA VAL A 88 -2.37 -3.89 -2.45
C VAL A 88 -1.73 -4.46 -3.71
N VAL A 89 -0.41 -4.57 -3.72
CA VAL A 89 0.35 -4.99 -4.91
C VAL A 89 -0.11 -6.35 -5.45
N CYS A 90 -0.53 -7.26 -4.58
CA CYS A 90 -1.06 -8.57 -4.97
C CYS A 90 -2.48 -8.52 -5.58
N CYS A 91 -3.16 -7.39 -5.51
CA CYS A 91 -4.52 -7.22 -6.04
C CYS A 91 -4.56 -6.35 -7.31
N TYR A 92 -3.42 -5.75 -7.67
CA TYR A 92 -3.30 -4.90 -8.84
C TYR A 92 -2.54 -5.62 -9.97
N PRO A 93 -3.08 -5.67 -11.20
CA PRO A 93 -2.49 -6.48 -12.27
C PRO A 93 -1.14 -5.94 -12.76
N ASP A 94 -1.01 -4.62 -12.87
CA ASP A 94 0.19 -3.93 -13.36
C ASP A 94 0.98 -3.34 -12.20
N TYR A 95 1.80 -4.18 -11.56
CA TYR A 95 2.63 -3.73 -10.44
C TYR A 95 3.68 -2.70 -10.85
N GLU A 96 4.11 -2.67 -12.12
CA GLU A 96 5.12 -1.75 -12.61
C GLU A 96 4.59 -0.31 -12.62
N ARG A 97 3.36 -0.14 -13.13
CA ARG A 97 2.67 1.15 -13.08
C ARG A 97 2.38 1.58 -11.65
N LEU A 98 1.82 0.68 -10.83
CA LEU A 98 1.46 0.96 -9.45
C LEU A 98 2.68 1.37 -8.61
N LEU A 99 3.72 0.54 -8.57
CA LEU A 99 4.93 0.82 -7.81
C LEU A 99 5.74 1.98 -8.41
N GLY A 100 5.68 2.16 -9.74
CA GLY A 100 6.27 3.29 -10.42
C GLY A 100 5.66 4.62 -9.99
N ALA A 101 4.32 4.70 -9.95
CA ALA A 101 3.59 5.86 -9.47
C ALA A 101 3.84 6.10 -7.96
N ALA A 102 3.77 5.05 -7.14
CA ALA A 102 4.07 5.13 -5.72
C ALA A 102 5.49 5.66 -5.44
N ALA A 103 6.49 5.16 -6.18
CA ALA A 103 7.87 5.64 -6.05
C ALA A 103 8.04 7.11 -6.42
N GLN A 104 7.34 7.60 -7.44
CA GLN A 104 7.38 9.03 -7.81
C GLN A 104 6.80 9.93 -6.73
N ARG A 105 5.87 9.44 -5.94
CA ARG A 105 5.21 10.22 -4.85
C ARG A 105 5.90 10.06 -3.49
N ALA A 106 6.83 9.13 -3.32
CA ALA A 106 7.60 8.97 -2.10
C ALA A 106 8.77 9.98 -2.06
N ARG A 107 8.75 10.91 -1.10
CA ARG A 107 9.88 11.84 -0.87
C ARG A 107 11.03 11.16 -0.16
N HIS A 108 10.73 10.39 0.89
CA HIS A 108 11.75 9.80 1.77
C HIS A 108 11.61 8.29 1.89
N LEU A 109 10.39 7.80 2.13
CA LEU A 109 10.16 6.42 2.52
C LEU A 109 9.01 5.79 1.75
N LEU A 110 9.23 4.59 1.22
CA LEU A 110 8.19 3.75 0.62
C LEU A 110 8.17 2.40 1.33
N VAL A 111 7.01 1.98 1.82
CA VAL A 111 6.82 0.67 2.45
C VAL A 111 5.69 -0.07 1.79
N PHE A 112 5.94 -1.31 1.38
CA PHE A 112 4.91 -2.15 0.79
C PHE A 112 4.97 -3.59 1.27
N SER A 113 3.82 -4.25 1.26
CA SER A 113 3.72 -5.68 1.55
C SER A 113 3.34 -6.49 0.31
N TYR A 114 3.84 -7.71 0.23
CA TYR A 114 3.59 -8.64 -0.87
C TYR A 114 3.65 -10.09 -0.39
N PRO A 115 2.92 -11.03 -1.02
CA PRO A 115 3.04 -12.45 -0.71
C PRO A 115 4.39 -12.99 -1.22
N PRO A 116 4.96 -14.01 -0.53
CA PRO A 116 6.14 -14.70 -1.06
C PRO A 116 5.79 -15.38 -2.38
N ARG A 117 6.73 -15.38 -3.34
CA ARG A 117 6.56 -16.07 -4.62
C ARG A 117 7.27 -17.42 -4.57
N ASN A 118 6.64 -18.42 -3.99
CA ASN A 118 7.07 -19.81 -3.99
C ASN A 118 6.03 -20.71 -4.71
N VAL A 119 6.33 -21.98 -4.88
CA VAL A 119 5.43 -22.93 -5.55
C VAL A 119 4.07 -23.00 -4.85
N VAL A 120 4.05 -23.02 -3.52
CA VAL A 120 2.82 -23.10 -2.72
C VAL A 120 1.95 -21.86 -2.93
N SER A 121 2.53 -20.65 -2.83
CA SER A 121 1.79 -19.40 -3.03
C SER A 121 1.24 -19.28 -4.45
N ARG A 122 2.00 -19.74 -5.47
CA ARG A 122 1.54 -19.73 -6.86
C ARG A 122 0.36 -20.68 -7.09
N LEU A 123 0.43 -21.89 -6.52
CA LEU A 123 -0.68 -22.85 -6.58
C LEU A 123 -1.91 -22.32 -5.86
N PHE A 124 -1.73 -21.74 -4.66
CA PHE A 124 -2.82 -21.13 -3.90
C PHE A 124 -3.49 -19.97 -4.65
N VAL A 125 -2.70 -19.05 -5.20
CA VAL A 125 -3.21 -17.94 -6.01
C VAL A 125 -3.93 -18.46 -7.26
N GLY A 126 -3.39 -19.46 -7.92
CA GLY A 126 -4.03 -20.10 -9.08
C GLY A 126 -5.37 -20.73 -8.74
N ALA A 127 -5.45 -21.50 -7.66
CA ALA A 127 -6.68 -22.14 -7.19
C ALA A 127 -7.72 -21.09 -6.76
N ALA A 128 -7.30 -20.05 -6.01
CA ALA A 128 -8.18 -18.95 -5.60
C ALA A 128 -8.76 -18.19 -6.81
N ASN A 129 -7.92 -17.86 -7.79
CA ASN A 129 -8.37 -17.18 -9.01
C ASN A 129 -9.34 -18.05 -9.83
N LEU A 130 -9.12 -19.37 -9.87
CA LEU A 130 -10.07 -20.29 -10.52
C LEU A 130 -11.41 -20.30 -9.78
N ALA A 131 -11.40 -20.36 -8.45
CA ALA A 131 -12.61 -20.29 -7.64
C ALA A 131 -13.36 -18.96 -7.84
N PHE A 132 -12.66 -17.82 -7.81
CA PHE A 132 -13.27 -16.50 -8.08
C PHE A 132 -13.89 -16.44 -9.48
N ARG A 133 -13.23 -17.01 -10.50
CA ARG A 133 -13.77 -17.08 -11.86
C ARG A 133 -15.05 -17.92 -11.93
N LEU A 134 -15.07 -19.08 -11.26
CA LEU A 134 -16.25 -19.95 -11.21
C LEU A 134 -17.42 -19.28 -10.47
N LEU A 135 -17.11 -18.51 -9.41
CA LEU A 135 -18.09 -17.73 -8.65
C LEU A 135 -18.44 -16.38 -9.31
N ARG A 136 -17.97 -16.13 -10.53
CA ARG A 136 -18.17 -14.87 -11.28
C ARG A 136 -17.77 -13.62 -10.49
N ARG A 137 -16.73 -13.73 -9.65
CA ARG A 137 -16.14 -12.59 -8.96
C ARG A 137 -15.09 -11.92 -9.83
N GLU A 138 -15.08 -10.59 -9.87
CA GLU A 138 -14.10 -9.80 -10.64
C GLU A 138 -12.72 -9.75 -9.96
N TYR A 139 -12.67 -10.00 -8.64
CA TYR A 139 -11.44 -9.98 -7.87
C TYR A 139 -10.43 -11.02 -8.34
N ARG A 140 -9.17 -10.60 -8.47
CA ARG A 140 -8.05 -11.48 -8.81
C ARG A 140 -6.84 -11.17 -7.93
N SER A 141 -6.06 -12.21 -7.63
CA SER A 141 -4.80 -12.10 -6.91
C SER A 141 -3.63 -12.38 -7.85
N PHE A 142 -2.52 -11.71 -7.61
CA PHE A 142 -1.30 -11.82 -8.41
C PHE A 142 -0.09 -12.14 -7.51
N ALA A 143 0.78 -13.04 -7.96
CA ALA A 143 2.05 -13.34 -7.31
C ALA A 143 3.19 -12.72 -8.15
N HIS A 144 3.37 -11.42 -8.02
CA HIS A 144 4.40 -10.67 -8.75
C HIS A 144 5.82 -11.09 -8.31
N PRO A 145 6.84 -11.00 -9.21
CA PRO A 145 8.20 -11.38 -8.89
C PRO A 145 8.87 -10.36 -7.95
N PRO A 146 9.25 -10.75 -6.71
CA PRO A 146 9.81 -9.80 -5.73
C PRO A 146 11.09 -9.11 -6.21
N SER A 147 11.96 -9.82 -6.94
CA SER A 147 13.20 -9.24 -7.49
C SER A 147 12.92 -8.15 -8.50
N ALA A 148 11.91 -8.32 -9.37
CA ALA A 148 11.54 -7.30 -10.36
C ALA A 148 10.92 -6.07 -9.68
N MET A 149 10.04 -6.25 -8.70
CA MET A 149 9.46 -5.14 -7.93
C MET A 149 10.55 -4.32 -7.21
N LEU A 150 11.48 -4.98 -6.54
CA LEU A 150 12.57 -4.31 -5.83
C LEU A 150 13.58 -3.68 -6.80
N GLY A 151 13.86 -4.32 -7.95
CA GLY A 151 14.68 -3.77 -9.01
C GLY A 151 14.12 -2.47 -9.57
N LEU A 152 12.83 -2.47 -9.93
CA LEU A 152 12.11 -1.28 -10.39
C LEU A 152 12.21 -0.11 -9.40
N LEU A 153 12.03 -0.38 -8.11
CA LEU A 153 12.14 0.65 -7.07
C LEU A 153 13.58 1.14 -6.91
N GLY A 154 14.58 0.24 -7.06
CA GLY A 154 16.00 0.59 -7.08
C GLY A 154 16.37 1.51 -8.23
N GLU A 155 15.87 1.25 -9.45
CA GLU A 155 16.03 2.12 -10.63
C GLU A 155 15.40 3.51 -10.43
N ARG A 156 14.45 3.63 -9.52
CA ARG A 156 13.81 4.90 -9.11
C ARG A 156 14.50 5.58 -7.94
N GLY A 157 15.69 5.13 -7.53
CA GLY A 157 16.51 5.72 -6.48
C GLY A 157 16.10 5.33 -5.05
N LEU A 158 15.29 4.28 -4.89
CA LEU A 158 14.87 3.79 -3.59
C LEU A 158 15.69 2.56 -3.18
N ARG A 159 16.42 2.65 -2.06
CA ARG A 159 17.24 1.55 -1.52
C ARG A 159 16.51 0.83 -0.40
N ARG A 160 16.44 -0.50 -0.48
CA ARG A 160 15.83 -1.32 0.56
C ARG A 160 16.66 -1.28 1.85
N THR A 161 16.08 -0.77 2.92
CA THR A 161 16.69 -0.66 4.25
C THR A 161 15.99 -1.54 5.30
N PHE A 162 14.78 -2.02 4.99
CA PHE A 162 14.01 -2.87 5.88
C PHE A 162 13.40 -4.06 5.16
N SER A 163 13.35 -5.19 5.86
CA SER A 163 12.69 -6.40 5.40
C SER A 163 12.12 -7.19 6.60
N TYR A 164 10.84 -7.51 6.56
CA TYR A 164 10.19 -8.36 7.54
C TYR A 164 9.46 -9.49 6.83
N HIS A 165 9.57 -10.71 7.37
CA HIS A 165 9.03 -11.91 6.74
C HIS A 165 8.14 -12.69 7.70
N THR A 166 6.96 -13.04 7.20
CA THR A 166 6.10 -14.05 7.78
C THR A 166 5.91 -15.19 6.78
N PRO A 167 5.32 -16.33 7.15
CA PRO A 167 5.00 -17.39 6.19
C PRO A 167 4.13 -16.93 5.01
N VAL A 168 3.25 -15.94 5.22
CA VAL A 168 2.24 -15.49 4.25
C VAL A 168 2.58 -14.15 3.61
N TRP A 169 3.28 -13.26 4.33
CA TRP A 169 3.56 -11.90 3.89
C TRP A 169 5.02 -11.51 4.05
N ARG A 170 5.49 -10.72 3.14
CA ARG A 170 6.76 -10.00 3.23
C ARG A 170 6.49 -8.50 3.21
N VAL A 171 7.27 -7.76 3.98
CA VAL A 171 7.26 -6.30 4.01
C VAL A 171 8.64 -5.81 3.58
N ALA A 172 8.69 -4.87 2.68
CA ALA A 172 9.92 -4.16 2.32
C ALA A 172 9.74 -2.67 2.60
N GLY A 173 10.72 -2.08 3.27
CA GLY A 173 10.88 -0.64 3.44
C GLY A 173 12.07 -0.15 2.63
N LEU A 174 11.89 0.93 1.89
CA LEU A 174 12.88 1.54 1.01
C LEU A 174 12.97 3.02 1.27
N GLU A 175 14.19 3.55 1.24
CA GLU A 175 14.53 4.96 1.47
C GLU A 175 15.20 5.57 0.23
N ARG A 176 14.98 6.87 0.04
CA ARG A 176 15.73 7.66 -0.95
C ARG A 176 17.08 8.05 -0.43
#